data_e2c9d6f0de191f594b3e43c7d3f990b7
#
_entry.id   e2c9d6f0de191f594b3e43c7d3f990b7
#
_cell.length_a   1.000
_cell.length_b   1.000
_cell.length_c   1.000
_cell.angle_alpha   90.00
_cell.angle_beta   90.00
_cell.angle_gamma   90.00
#
_symmetry.space_group_name_H-M   'P 1'
#
loop_
_entity.id
_entity.type
_entity.pdbx_description
1 polymer ?
#
loop_
_entity_poly.entity_id
_entity_poly.type
_entity_poly.pdbx_seq_one_letter_code
_entity_poly.pdbx_strand_id
1 'polypeptide(L)'
;IFKNMNMNQRANVNISGGGSKASYYMSLQANHDTGLLDTKKVYSYNNNINNWGYNFQNNISYKITSTTKIDLHMNAQIRNKKGPNYSTSDLFAQMLYCNPINFPVTFPAQPGDTHIRFGNAIWTGSSVRTNPYAYMLSSFKEYNENTLNTSLKINQKLDLVTKGLSVQAMVNWKNWASSSSTRTIEPSYYGITGGNYNPSNPTYYEI
;
A
#
# COMPACT_ATOMS: atom_id res chain seq x y z
N ILE A 1 -17.73 -1.92 9.75
CA ILE A 1 -16.63 -2.32 8.85
C ILE A 1 -16.02 -1.11 8.14
N PHE A 2 -16.80 -0.08 7.85
CA PHE A 2 -16.31 1.12 7.18
C PHE A 2 -16.27 2.32 8.11
N LYS A 3 -15.26 3.16 7.91
CA LYS A 3 -15.17 4.49 8.52
C LYS A 3 -16.13 5.45 7.81
N ASN A 4 -16.53 6.49 8.51
CA ASN A 4 -17.35 7.55 7.91
C ASN A 4 -16.56 8.42 6.93
N MET A 5 -15.22 8.45 7.04
CA MET A 5 -14.34 9.28 6.22
C MET A 5 -12.95 8.67 6.10
N ASN A 6 -12.33 8.84 4.95
CA ASN A 6 -10.88 8.67 4.78
C ASN A 6 -10.23 10.01 4.42
N MET A 7 -8.92 10.07 4.60
CA MET A 7 -8.14 11.26 4.27
C MET A 7 -6.96 10.86 3.38
N ASN A 8 -6.88 11.48 2.21
CA ASN A 8 -5.73 11.38 1.32
C ASN A 8 -5.01 12.72 1.31
N GLN A 9 -3.73 12.70 1.54
CA GLN A 9 -2.90 13.89 1.63
C GLN A 9 -1.86 13.89 0.53
N ARG A 10 -1.63 15.05 -0.08
CA ARG A 10 -0.60 15.25 -1.08
C ARG A 10 0.12 16.55 -0.80
N ALA A 11 1.44 16.49 -0.81
CA ALA A 11 2.30 17.66 -0.72
C ALA A 11 3.30 17.62 -1.88
N ASN A 12 3.56 18.77 -2.49
CA ASN A 12 4.57 18.92 -3.52
C ASN A 12 5.32 20.21 -3.28
N VAL A 13 6.65 20.11 -3.31
CA VAL A 13 7.54 21.26 -3.25
C VAL A 13 8.50 21.16 -4.42
N ASN A 14 8.67 22.26 -5.14
CA ASN A 14 9.64 22.32 -6.23
C ASN A 14 10.46 23.60 -6.14
N ILE A 15 11.68 23.50 -6.65
CA ILE A 15 12.61 24.62 -6.77
C ILE A 15 13.27 24.52 -8.14
N SER A 16 13.38 25.65 -8.80
CA SER A 16 14.10 25.75 -10.06
C SER A 16 14.93 27.02 -10.09
N GLY A 17 16.00 26.98 -10.82
CA GLY A 17 16.87 28.14 -11.00
C GLY A 17 17.91 27.89 -12.08
N GLY A 18 18.66 28.91 -12.36
CA GLY A 18 19.74 28.77 -13.34
C GLY A 18 20.35 30.10 -13.73
N GLY A 19 21.39 29.96 -14.55
CA GLY A 19 22.12 31.08 -15.15
C GLY A 19 22.64 30.68 -16.52
N SER A 20 23.62 31.41 -17.03
CA SER A 20 24.18 31.20 -18.38
C SER A 20 24.81 29.82 -18.59
N LYS A 21 25.34 29.21 -17.54
CA LYS A 21 26.06 27.93 -17.60
C LYS A 21 25.29 26.75 -17.06
N ALA A 22 24.41 26.96 -16.06
CA ALA A 22 23.72 25.89 -15.39
C ALA A 22 22.23 26.21 -15.22
N SER A 23 21.39 25.18 -15.27
CA SER A 23 20.00 25.26 -14.84
C SER A 23 19.63 24.00 -14.09
N TYR A 24 18.74 24.10 -13.13
CA TYR A 24 18.28 22.99 -12.34
C TYR A 24 16.79 23.08 -12.06
N TYR A 25 16.18 21.93 -11.90
CA TYR A 25 14.83 21.75 -11.40
C TYR A 25 14.82 20.59 -10.44
N MET A 26 14.33 20.80 -9.24
CA MET A 26 14.12 19.76 -8.23
C MET A 26 12.68 19.77 -7.78
N SER A 27 12.08 18.59 -7.60
CA SER A 27 10.74 18.44 -7.06
C SER A 27 10.71 17.27 -6.08
N LEU A 28 10.06 17.49 -4.94
CA LEU A 28 9.75 16.45 -3.96
C LEU A 28 8.24 16.40 -3.78
N GLN A 29 7.66 15.24 -4.00
CA GLN A 29 6.24 14.97 -3.78
C GLN A 29 6.10 13.87 -2.72
N ALA A 30 5.19 14.09 -1.77
CA ALA A 30 4.78 13.09 -0.79
C ALA A 30 3.27 12.86 -0.91
N ASN A 31 2.85 11.60 -0.92
CA ASN A 31 1.46 11.18 -0.94
C ASN A 31 1.22 10.25 0.24
N HIS A 32 0.12 10.44 0.94
CA HIS A 32 -0.34 9.56 2.00
C HIS A 32 -1.80 9.20 1.75
N ASP A 33 -2.06 7.92 1.54
CA ASP A 33 -3.41 7.38 1.30
C ASP A 33 -3.81 6.46 2.43
N THR A 34 -4.99 6.68 3.00
CA THR A 34 -5.59 5.82 4.03
C THR A 34 -6.81 5.10 3.46
N GLY A 35 -7.18 3.97 4.08
CA GLY A 35 -8.34 3.20 3.66
C GLY A 35 -9.61 3.52 4.44
N LEU A 36 -10.75 3.15 3.84
CA LEU A 36 -12.09 3.29 4.45
C LEU A 36 -12.43 2.18 5.45
N LEU A 37 -11.63 1.12 5.54
CA LEU A 37 -11.89 0.03 6.47
C LEU A 37 -11.69 0.49 7.91
N ASP A 38 -12.67 0.21 8.77
CA ASP A 38 -12.58 0.45 10.20
C ASP A 38 -11.96 -0.77 10.89
N THR A 39 -10.64 -0.90 10.73
CA THR A 39 -9.88 -1.96 11.36
C THR A 39 -9.38 -1.49 12.72
N LYS A 40 -9.84 -2.12 13.79
CA LYS A 40 -9.26 -1.91 15.12
C LYS A 40 -7.95 -2.69 15.21
N LYS A 41 -6.96 -2.13 15.91
CA LYS A 41 -5.74 -2.87 16.22
C LYS A 41 -6.05 -3.95 17.26
N VAL A 42 -6.37 -5.12 16.77
CA VAL A 42 -6.72 -6.27 17.62
C VAL A 42 -5.52 -7.19 17.81
N TYR A 43 -4.69 -7.33 16.79
CA TYR A 43 -3.46 -8.12 16.80
C TYR A 43 -2.21 -7.22 16.91
N SER A 44 -1.03 -7.81 16.84
CA SER A 44 0.25 -7.10 16.85
C SER A 44 0.46 -6.18 15.63
N TYR A 45 -0.42 -6.24 14.63
CA TYR A 45 -0.40 -5.42 13.43
C TYR A 45 -1.72 -4.67 13.23
N ASN A 46 -1.70 -3.63 12.42
CA ASN A 46 -2.87 -2.87 12.04
C ASN A 46 -3.17 -3.13 10.55
N ASN A 47 -4.33 -3.72 10.26
CA ASN A 47 -4.77 -4.03 8.90
C ASN A 47 -5.25 -2.81 8.10
N ASN A 48 -5.23 -1.64 8.69
CA ASN A 48 -5.67 -0.46 7.97
C ASN A 48 -4.75 -0.17 6.79
N ILE A 49 -5.34 0.24 5.68
CA ILE A 49 -4.58 0.71 4.54
C ILE A 49 -3.85 1.99 4.94
N ASN A 50 -2.54 1.98 4.78
CA ASN A 50 -1.66 3.09 5.07
C ASN A 50 -0.54 3.08 4.02
N ASN A 51 -0.73 3.86 2.97
CA ASN A 51 0.18 3.90 1.84
C ASN A 51 0.91 5.24 1.82
N TRP A 52 2.23 5.16 1.78
CA TRP A 52 3.09 6.30 1.58
C TRP A 52 3.81 6.20 0.24
N GLY A 53 3.79 7.29 -0.50
CA GLY A 53 4.53 7.42 -1.75
C GLY A 53 5.36 8.68 -1.75
N TYR A 54 6.64 8.55 -2.11
CA TYR A 54 7.54 9.66 -2.30
C TYR A 54 8.07 9.65 -3.72
N ASN A 55 8.08 10.80 -4.36
CA ASN A 55 8.68 10.98 -5.67
C ASN A 55 9.65 12.15 -5.62
N PHE A 56 10.91 11.87 -5.91
CA PHE A 56 11.95 12.86 -6.04
C PHE A 56 12.37 12.95 -7.50
N GLN A 57 12.34 14.17 -8.04
CA GLN A 57 12.81 14.45 -9.39
C GLN A 57 13.91 15.50 -9.33
N ASN A 58 14.97 15.26 -10.04
CA ASN A 58 16.08 16.20 -10.20
C ASN A 58 16.51 16.25 -11.66
N ASN A 59 16.49 17.44 -12.25
CA ASN A 59 16.95 17.71 -13.62
C ASN A 59 18.00 18.79 -13.55
N ILE A 60 19.18 18.49 -13.99
CA ILE A 60 20.30 19.42 -14.04
C ILE A 60 20.83 19.49 -15.46
N SER A 61 20.98 20.69 -15.96
CA SER A 61 21.66 20.98 -17.23
C SER A 61 22.90 21.81 -16.92
N TYR A 62 24.04 21.41 -17.47
CA TYR A 62 25.30 22.13 -17.29
C TYR A 62 26.06 22.24 -18.62
N LYS A 63 26.41 23.47 -18.98
CA LYS A 63 27.30 23.76 -20.11
C LYS A 63 28.74 23.75 -19.62
N ILE A 64 29.46 22.66 -19.92
CA ILE A 64 30.86 22.52 -19.57
C ILE A 64 31.73 23.52 -20.37
N THR A 65 31.43 23.59 -21.67
CA THR A 65 32.03 24.55 -22.60
C THR A 65 30.93 25.21 -23.44
N SER A 66 31.34 26.11 -24.33
CA SER A 66 30.40 26.69 -25.33
C SER A 66 29.83 25.66 -26.30
N THR A 67 30.50 24.52 -26.45
CA THR A 67 30.15 23.44 -27.40
C THR A 67 29.67 22.19 -26.73
N THR A 68 29.91 22.02 -25.39
CA THR A 68 29.58 20.80 -24.65
C THR A 68 28.55 21.07 -23.58
N LYS A 69 27.45 20.34 -23.62
CA LYS A 69 26.36 20.38 -22.61
C LYS A 69 26.11 18.99 -22.05
N ILE A 70 25.95 18.90 -20.75
CA ILE A 70 25.50 17.69 -20.03
C ILE A 70 24.13 17.95 -19.43
N ASP A 71 23.21 17.00 -19.60
CA ASP A 71 21.90 16.96 -18.96
C ASP A 71 21.83 15.69 -18.10
N LEU A 72 21.60 15.87 -16.81
CA LEU A 72 21.36 14.79 -15.84
C LEU A 72 19.89 14.83 -15.43
N HIS A 73 19.19 13.72 -15.63
CA HIS A 73 17.82 13.53 -15.13
C HIS A 73 17.80 12.37 -14.14
N MET A 74 17.24 12.60 -12.97
CA MET A 74 17.08 11.58 -11.93
C MET A 74 15.64 11.61 -11.43
N ASN A 75 15.03 10.43 -11.36
CA ASN A 75 13.73 10.23 -10.75
C ASN A 75 13.80 9.04 -9.80
N ALA A 76 13.56 9.31 -8.50
CA ALA A 76 13.48 8.29 -7.47
C ALA A 76 12.05 8.20 -6.94
N GLN A 77 11.50 6.99 -6.92
CA GLN A 77 10.18 6.70 -6.37
C GLN A 77 10.30 5.68 -5.26
N ILE A 78 9.70 5.97 -4.12
CA ILE A 78 9.60 5.10 -2.96
C ILE A 78 8.12 4.90 -2.66
N ARG A 79 7.66 3.66 -2.59
CA ARG A 79 6.28 3.30 -2.28
C ARG A 79 6.26 2.30 -1.14
N ASN A 80 5.64 2.68 -0.04
CA ASN A 80 5.41 1.82 1.11
C ASN A 80 3.90 1.62 1.24
N LYS A 81 3.45 0.40 1.00
CA LYS A 81 2.03 0.02 1.08
C LYS A 81 1.84 -0.93 2.25
N LYS A 82 0.90 -0.61 3.11
CA LYS A 82 0.49 -1.45 4.24
C LYS A 82 -1.01 -1.63 4.21
N GLY A 83 -1.46 -2.82 4.49
CA GLY A 83 -2.89 -3.10 4.52
C GLY A 83 -3.21 -4.59 4.55
N PRO A 84 -4.48 -4.95 4.38
CA PRO A 84 -4.89 -6.34 4.33
C PRO A 84 -4.32 -7.06 3.11
N ASN A 85 -4.09 -8.37 3.25
CA ASN A 85 -3.61 -9.22 2.16
C ASN A 85 -4.78 -9.93 1.44
N TYR A 86 -5.83 -9.20 1.15
CA TYR A 86 -6.96 -9.69 0.34
C TYR A 86 -7.47 -8.59 -0.58
N SER A 87 -8.23 -8.98 -1.59
CA SER A 87 -8.85 -8.00 -2.46
C SER A 87 -10.09 -7.39 -1.81
N THR A 88 -10.35 -6.12 -2.10
CA THR A 88 -11.55 -5.43 -1.63
C THR A 88 -12.82 -6.10 -2.19
N SER A 89 -12.76 -6.62 -3.43
CA SER A 89 -13.86 -7.35 -4.05
C SER A 89 -14.23 -8.62 -3.29
N ASP A 90 -13.23 -9.38 -2.79
CA ASP A 90 -13.50 -10.59 -2.01
C ASP A 90 -14.13 -10.26 -0.66
N LEU A 91 -13.69 -9.20 -0.01
CA LEU A 91 -14.31 -8.73 1.22
C LEU A 91 -15.77 -8.32 0.98
N PHE A 92 -16.05 -7.58 -0.09
CA PHE A 92 -17.42 -7.21 -0.46
C PHE A 92 -18.28 -8.43 -0.78
N ALA A 93 -17.76 -9.41 -1.52
CA ALA A 93 -18.47 -10.64 -1.80
C ALA A 93 -18.84 -11.38 -0.50
N GLN A 94 -17.91 -11.50 0.43
CA GLN A 94 -18.18 -12.12 1.74
C GLN A 94 -19.23 -11.35 2.55
N MET A 95 -19.21 -10.01 2.49
CA MET A 95 -20.24 -9.18 3.14
C MET A 95 -21.64 -9.44 2.57
N LEU A 96 -21.77 -9.65 1.26
CA LEU A 96 -23.04 -9.95 0.62
C LEU A 96 -23.55 -11.37 0.95
N TYR A 97 -22.62 -12.33 1.11
CA TYR A 97 -22.97 -13.72 1.47
C TYR A 97 -23.16 -13.93 2.98
N CYS A 98 -22.68 -13.00 3.81
CA CYS A 98 -22.83 -13.08 5.25
C CYS A 98 -24.29 -12.79 5.66
N ASN A 99 -24.85 -13.70 6.46
CA ASN A 99 -26.17 -13.47 7.08
C ASN A 99 -26.01 -13.23 8.59
N PRO A 100 -26.18 -12.00 9.07
CA PRO A 100 -25.99 -11.66 10.48
C PRO A 100 -27.03 -12.30 11.44
N ILE A 101 -28.10 -12.88 10.91
CA ILE A 101 -29.10 -13.61 11.71
C ILE A 101 -28.53 -14.95 12.20
N ASN A 102 -27.60 -15.56 11.46
CA ASN A 102 -27.10 -16.90 11.77
C ASN A 102 -26.12 -16.93 12.93
N PHE A 103 -25.36 -15.86 13.14
CA PHE A 103 -24.36 -15.76 14.19
C PHE A 103 -23.95 -14.29 14.43
N PRO A 104 -23.49 -13.94 15.64
CA PRO A 104 -22.95 -12.62 15.94
C PRO A 104 -21.56 -12.45 15.26
N VAL A 105 -21.10 -11.22 15.10
CA VAL A 105 -19.76 -10.93 14.55
C VAL A 105 -18.67 -11.55 15.41
N THR A 106 -18.79 -11.39 16.74
CA THR A 106 -17.91 -11.97 17.75
C THR A 106 -18.73 -12.38 18.97
N PHE A 107 -18.27 -13.39 19.69
CA PHE A 107 -18.76 -13.70 21.01
C PHE A 107 -17.97 -12.92 22.09
N PRO A 108 -18.54 -12.73 23.28
CA PRO A 108 -17.83 -12.14 24.42
C PRO A 108 -16.57 -12.93 24.76
N ALA A 109 -15.49 -12.19 25.06
CA ALA A 109 -14.27 -12.81 25.55
C ALA A 109 -14.49 -13.46 26.91
N GLN A 110 -13.82 -14.59 27.14
CA GLN A 110 -13.81 -15.29 28.43
C GLN A 110 -12.48 -15.11 29.15
N PRO A 111 -12.45 -15.26 30.48
CA PRO A 111 -11.21 -15.22 31.24
C PRO A 111 -10.19 -16.24 30.69
N GLY A 112 -8.99 -15.78 30.37
CA GLY A 112 -7.94 -16.62 29.80
C GLY A 112 -7.87 -16.67 28.26
N ASP A 113 -8.79 -16.02 27.56
CA ASP A 113 -8.74 -15.96 26.10
C ASP A 113 -7.52 -15.18 25.62
N THR A 114 -6.79 -15.75 24.68
CA THR A 114 -5.66 -15.14 23.96
C THR A 114 -6.02 -14.79 22.53
N HIS A 115 -7.26 -15.04 22.11
CA HIS A 115 -7.77 -14.86 20.75
C HIS A 115 -9.17 -14.24 20.76
N ILE A 116 -9.63 -13.81 19.60
CA ILE A 116 -10.99 -13.33 19.41
C ILE A 116 -11.87 -14.51 19.07
N ARG A 117 -13.02 -14.58 19.69
CA ARG A 117 -14.07 -15.58 19.41
C ARG A 117 -14.94 -15.07 18.28
N PHE A 118 -14.57 -15.37 17.02
CA PHE A 118 -15.40 -14.98 15.89
C PHE A 118 -16.64 -15.86 15.77
N GLY A 119 -17.78 -15.23 15.57
CA GLY A 119 -19.02 -15.95 15.33
C GLY A 119 -19.01 -16.64 13.96
N ASN A 120 -19.51 -17.88 13.92
CA ASN A 120 -19.71 -18.60 12.68
C ASN A 120 -20.81 -19.66 12.85
N ALA A 121 -21.17 -20.34 11.77
CA ALA A 121 -22.09 -21.46 11.76
C ALA A 121 -21.67 -22.47 10.68
N ILE A 122 -21.90 -23.74 10.97
CA ILE A 122 -21.71 -24.81 10.00
C ILE A 122 -22.84 -24.74 8.97
N TRP A 123 -22.47 -24.75 7.68
CA TRP A 123 -23.45 -24.73 6.59
C TRP A 123 -23.86 -26.15 6.17
N THR A 124 -22.88 -26.87 5.62
CA THR A 124 -23.06 -28.24 5.13
C THR A 124 -21.81 -29.05 5.44
N GLY A 125 -21.97 -30.20 6.05
CA GLY A 125 -20.84 -31.03 6.48
C GLY A 125 -19.97 -30.27 7.48
N SER A 126 -18.70 -30.08 7.19
CA SER A 126 -17.74 -29.34 8.01
C SER A 126 -17.45 -27.90 7.47
N SER A 127 -18.18 -27.47 6.43
CA SER A 127 -17.96 -26.13 5.86
C SER A 127 -18.58 -25.06 6.74
N VAL A 128 -17.77 -24.07 7.12
CA VAL A 128 -18.21 -22.89 7.87
C VAL A 128 -18.74 -21.80 6.93
N ARG A 129 -19.59 -20.93 7.45
CA ARG A 129 -20.04 -19.74 6.74
C ARG A 129 -18.94 -18.67 6.71
N THR A 130 -19.19 -17.57 6.01
CA THR A 130 -18.24 -16.46 5.93
C THR A 130 -18.48 -15.46 7.05
N ASN A 131 -17.43 -15.07 7.77
CA ASN A 131 -17.42 -13.94 8.67
C ASN A 131 -16.52 -12.85 8.09
N PRO A 132 -17.05 -11.81 7.44
CA PRO A 132 -16.24 -10.79 6.77
C PRO A 132 -15.38 -9.98 7.74
N TYR A 133 -15.76 -9.89 9.01
CA TYR A 133 -14.95 -9.21 10.02
C TYR A 133 -13.71 -10.03 10.40
N ALA A 134 -13.87 -11.34 10.60
CA ALA A 134 -12.74 -12.25 10.78
C ALA A 134 -11.79 -12.22 9.58
N TYR A 135 -12.35 -12.29 8.37
CA TYR A 135 -11.58 -12.21 7.12
C TYR A 135 -10.80 -10.89 7.02
N MET A 136 -11.43 -9.77 7.36
CA MET A 136 -10.80 -8.46 7.34
C MET A 136 -9.60 -8.37 8.30
N LEU A 137 -9.65 -9.05 9.45
CA LEU A 137 -8.60 -9.01 10.47
C LEU A 137 -7.52 -10.08 10.29
N SER A 138 -7.78 -11.14 9.50
CA SER A 138 -6.94 -12.34 9.45
C SER A 138 -5.60 -12.16 8.76
N SER A 139 -5.41 -11.11 7.98
CA SER A 139 -4.18 -10.95 7.20
C SER A 139 -3.70 -9.51 7.10
N PHE A 140 -2.39 -9.38 6.93
CA PHE A 140 -1.71 -8.11 6.78
C PHE A 140 -0.53 -8.25 5.83
N LYS A 141 -0.35 -7.29 4.95
CA LYS A 141 0.75 -7.24 4.00
C LYS A 141 1.44 -5.88 4.04
N GLU A 142 2.76 -5.92 4.11
CA GLU A 142 3.62 -4.79 3.81
C GLU A 142 4.27 -5.02 2.46
N TYR A 143 4.28 -4.00 1.61
CA TYR A 143 4.93 -4.00 0.32
C TYR A 143 5.71 -2.72 0.14
N ASN A 144 7.01 -2.86 -0.05
CA ASN A 144 7.93 -1.76 -0.31
C ASN A 144 8.45 -1.88 -1.73
N GLU A 145 8.45 -0.77 -2.45
CA GLU A 145 8.91 -0.68 -3.82
C GLU A 145 9.76 0.59 -3.99
N ASN A 146 10.96 0.42 -4.51
CA ASN A 146 11.87 1.51 -4.81
C ASN A 146 12.25 1.46 -6.29
N THR A 147 12.12 2.58 -6.96
CA THR A 147 12.55 2.72 -8.36
C THR A 147 13.44 3.94 -8.47
N LEU A 148 14.62 3.76 -9.06
CA LEU A 148 15.52 4.84 -9.42
C LEU A 148 15.77 4.81 -10.91
N ASN A 149 15.42 5.88 -11.60
CA ASN A 149 15.74 6.10 -13.01
C ASN A 149 16.74 7.25 -13.11
N THR A 150 17.85 7.02 -13.77
CA THR A 150 18.84 8.07 -14.01
C THR A 150 19.22 8.05 -15.49
N SER A 151 19.23 9.21 -16.12
CA SER A 151 19.74 9.38 -17.46
C SER A 151 20.77 10.50 -17.52
N LEU A 152 21.86 10.21 -18.17
CA LEU A 152 22.92 11.15 -18.49
C LEU A 152 22.97 11.34 -19.99
N LYS A 153 22.82 12.58 -20.45
CA LYS A 153 22.86 12.97 -21.85
C LYS A 153 23.98 13.97 -22.06
N ILE A 154 24.83 13.72 -23.04
CA ILE A 154 25.90 14.60 -23.45
C ILE A 154 25.59 15.08 -24.86
N ASN A 155 25.64 16.37 -25.05
CA ASN A 155 25.50 17.03 -26.37
C ASN A 155 26.82 17.75 -26.69
N GLN A 156 27.41 17.44 -27.85
CA GLN A 156 28.63 18.06 -28.35
C GLN A 156 28.39 18.68 -29.71
N LYS A 157 28.62 19.98 -29.82
CA LYS A 157 28.64 20.66 -31.10
C LYS A 157 30.00 20.43 -31.76
N LEU A 158 29.98 20.12 -33.05
CA LEU A 158 31.15 19.85 -33.88
C LEU A 158 31.27 20.88 -35.03
N ASP A 159 30.92 22.13 -34.74
CA ASP A 159 30.98 23.22 -35.72
C ASP A 159 32.39 23.43 -36.30
N LEU A 160 33.44 22.94 -35.62
CA LEU A 160 34.81 22.93 -36.10
C LEU A 160 35.04 21.97 -37.29
N VAL A 161 34.22 20.90 -37.36
CA VAL A 161 34.30 19.90 -38.43
C VAL A 161 33.35 20.27 -39.56
N THR A 162 32.09 20.55 -39.21
CA THR A 162 31.08 21.01 -40.18
C THR A 162 30.10 21.90 -39.45
N LYS A 163 29.83 23.07 -39.97
CA LYS A 163 28.89 24.04 -39.40
C LYS A 163 27.50 23.44 -39.24
N GLY A 164 26.98 23.49 -38.01
CA GLY A 164 25.68 22.93 -37.63
C GLY A 164 25.70 21.45 -37.25
N LEU A 165 26.87 20.75 -37.35
CA LEU A 165 26.99 19.38 -36.93
C LEU A 165 26.99 19.28 -35.41
N SER A 166 26.23 18.31 -34.86
CA SER A 166 26.25 17.97 -33.44
C SER A 166 26.13 16.46 -33.23
N VAL A 167 26.69 15.97 -32.16
CA VAL A 167 26.58 14.58 -31.72
C VAL A 167 25.96 14.54 -30.31
N GLN A 168 25.09 13.57 -30.10
CA GLN A 168 24.42 13.34 -28.82
C GLN A 168 24.60 11.90 -28.42
N ALA A 169 25.01 11.70 -27.16
CA ALA A 169 25.04 10.39 -26.52
C ALA A 169 24.14 10.43 -25.25
N MET A 170 23.48 9.32 -24.96
CA MET A 170 22.65 9.18 -23.78
C MET A 170 22.83 7.80 -23.18
N VAL A 171 22.97 7.76 -21.86
CA VAL A 171 22.97 6.53 -21.06
C VAL A 171 21.82 6.61 -20.07
N ASN A 172 21.01 5.56 -20.04
CA ASN A 172 19.93 5.38 -19.08
C ASN A 172 20.27 4.21 -18.16
N TRP A 173 20.05 4.42 -16.87
CA TRP A 173 20.14 3.38 -15.87
C TRP A 173 18.87 3.35 -15.03
N LYS A 174 18.30 2.16 -14.86
CA LYS A 174 17.12 1.92 -14.04
C LYS A 174 17.41 0.84 -13.01
N ASN A 175 17.16 1.15 -11.77
CA ASN A 175 17.13 0.16 -10.69
C ASN A 175 15.70 0.07 -10.18
N TRP A 176 15.23 -1.15 -9.98
CA TRP A 176 13.94 -1.44 -9.34
C TRP A 176 14.16 -2.54 -8.31
N ALA A 177 13.65 -2.30 -7.10
CA ALA A 177 13.71 -3.27 -6.02
C ALA A 177 12.36 -3.29 -5.30
N SER A 178 11.91 -4.47 -4.93
CA SER A 178 10.70 -4.63 -4.11
C SER A 178 10.90 -5.68 -3.04
N SER A 179 10.21 -5.50 -1.93
CA SER A 179 10.12 -6.49 -0.86
C SER A 179 8.69 -6.56 -0.36
N SER A 180 8.26 -7.73 0.07
CA SER A 180 6.96 -7.91 0.71
C SER A 180 7.06 -8.83 1.91
N SER A 181 6.29 -8.49 2.95
CA SER A 181 6.09 -9.34 4.12
C SER A 181 4.60 -9.52 4.33
N THR A 182 4.17 -10.76 4.53
CA THR A 182 2.77 -11.10 4.77
C THR A 182 2.67 -11.82 6.11
N ARG A 183 1.66 -11.44 6.90
CA ARG A 183 1.28 -12.12 8.14
C ARG A 183 -0.15 -12.57 8.01
N THR A 184 -0.43 -13.80 8.37
CA THR A 184 -1.76 -14.39 8.37
C THR A 184 -2.01 -15.02 9.71
N ILE A 185 -3.21 -14.86 10.24
CA ILE A 185 -3.71 -15.53 11.45
C ILE A 185 -4.92 -16.32 11.02
N GLU A 186 -4.98 -17.57 11.46
CA GLU A 186 -6.16 -18.40 11.31
C GLU A 186 -7.16 -18.01 12.41
N PRO A 187 -8.36 -17.55 12.05
CA PRO A 187 -9.36 -17.14 13.04
C PRO A 187 -9.96 -18.35 13.75
N SER A 188 -10.16 -18.25 15.06
CA SER A 188 -10.93 -19.24 15.83
C SER A 188 -12.42 -18.91 15.71
N TYR A 189 -13.20 -19.85 15.23
CA TYR A 189 -14.64 -19.72 15.01
C TYR A 189 -15.45 -20.43 16.09
N TYR A 190 -16.55 -19.80 16.47
CA TYR A 190 -17.46 -20.30 17.50
C TYR A 190 -18.91 -20.27 16.97
N GLY A 191 -19.61 -21.35 17.17
CA GLY A 191 -21.00 -21.50 16.76
C GLY A 191 -21.94 -21.52 17.97
N ILE A 192 -23.23 -21.31 17.71
CA ILE A 192 -24.31 -21.40 18.69
C ILE A 192 -24.74 -22.86 18.81
N THR A 193 -24.68 -23.41 20.03
CA THR A 193 -25.20 -24.75 20.33
C THR A 193 -26.70 -24.68 20.59
N GLY A 194 -27.49 -25.12 19.65
CA GLY A 194 -28.95 -25.35 19.80
C GLY A 194 -29.74 -24.26 20.51
N GLY A 195 -30.90 -23.92 20.01
CA GLY A 195 -31.76 -22.95 20.69
C GLY A 195 -31.39 -21.49 20.40
N ASN A 196 -31.96 -20.59 21.19
CA ASN A 196 -31.82 -19.15 21.04
C ASN A 196 -30.51 -18.65 21.69
N TYR A 197 -29.78 -17.80 21.00
CA TYR A 197 -28.66 -17.09 21.56
C TYR A 197 -29.11 -16.16 22.69
N ASN A 198 -28.59 -16.38 23.90
CA ASN A 198 -28.82 -15.50 25.04
C ASN A 198 -27.50 -14.77 25.39
N PRO A 199 -27.41 -13.44 25.18
CA PRO A 199 -26.20 -12.68 25.48
C PRO A 199 -25.77 -12.74 26.96
N SER A 200 -26.70 -12.92 27.89
CA SER A 200 -26.43 -13.00 29.33
C SER A 200 -25.93 -14.40 29.77
N ASN A 201 -26.23 -15.42 28.99
CA ASN A 201 -25.74 -16.79 29.22
C ASN A 201 -25.49 -17.47 27.87
N PRO A 202 -24.43 -17.10 27.17
CA PRO A 202 -24.17 -17.59 25.82
C PRO A 202 -23.74 -19.05 25.83
N THR A 203 -24.52 -19.89 25.18
CA THR A 203 -24.15 -21.28 24.87
C THR A 203 -23.56 -21.34 23.47
N TYR A 204 -22.27 -21.49 23.37
CA TYR A 204 -21.55 -21.59 22.10
C TYR A 204 -20.37 -22.54 22.24
N TYR A 205 -19.89 -23.07 21.13
CA TYR A 205 -18.78 -24.00 21.04
C TYR A 205 -17.81 -23.58 19.94
N GLU A 206 -16.58 -24.03 20.03
CA GLU A 206 -15.59 -23.87 18.98
C GLU A 206 -15.91 -24.79 17.79
N ILE A 207 -15.80 -24.26 16.55
CA ILE A 207 -16.09 -24.96 15.30
C ILE A 207 -14.77 -25.34 14.62
#